data_f48714fa4d9abc15a9e2a73cfc5d702d
#
_entry.id   f48714fa4d9abc15a9e2a73cfc5d702d
#
_cell.length_a   1.000
_cell.length_b   1.000
_cell.length_c   1.000
_cell.angle_alpha   90.00
_cell.angle_beta   90.00
_cell.angle_gamma   90.00
#
_symmetry.space_group_name_H-M   'P 1'
#
loop_
_entity.id
_entity.type
_entity.pdbx_description
1 polymer ?
#
loop_
_entity_poly.entity_id
_entity_poly.type
_entity_poly.pdbx_seq_one_letter_code
_entity_poly.pdbx_strand_id
1 'polypeptide(L)'
;MSDSEGESGTAPPLLDLLGQLLEGERAGARGVGIMSRQAQNARARAELTDIARDEARFCAMLTRHIARLGGVPSTATGAFYDKLMAIEDPAQRLDFLDRGQGWVVRKLREALPGIADEPLRADLAEMLETHERNLARSAKLR
;
A
#
# COMPACT_ATOMS: atom_id res chain seq x y z
N MET A 1 9.29 22.88 -24.46
CA MET A 1 9.06 22.35 -24.52
C MET A 1 8.67 21.92 -24.09
N SER A 2 8.48 21.88 -23.74
CA SER A 2 8.15 21.41 -23.49
C SER A 2 7.65 20.88 -23.06
N ASP A 3 7.55 20.89 -22.73
CA ASP A 3 7.12 20.26 -22.46
C ASP A 3 6.27 19.80 -22.31
N SER A 4 6.18 20.27 -22.15
CA SER A 4 5.15 19.80 -22.24
C SER A 4 4.86 18.71 -22.87
N GLU A 5 5.50 18.52 -23.48
CA GLU A 5 5.38 17.44 -24.05
C GLU A 5 4.90 16.38 -23.29
N GLY A 6 5.32 16.11 -22.42
CA GLY A 6 4.82 15.06 -21.63
C GLY A 6 3.44 15.25 -21.18
N GLU A 7 2.87 16.32 -21.53
CA GLU A 7 1.61 16.59 -21.00
C GLU A 7 0.51 15.74 -21.47
N SER A 8 0.68 15.00 -22.51
CA SER A 8 -0.37 14.10 -22.95
C SER A 8 -0.44 12.82 -22.12
N GLY A 9 0.54 12.59 -21.25
CA GLY A 9 0.59 11.40 -20.42
C GLY A 9 0.84 11.71 -18.98
N THR A 10 0.85 10.69 -18.15
CA THR A 10 1.13 10.81 -16.73
C THR A 10 2.63 10.97 -16.52
N ALA A 11 3.03 11.92 -15.69
CA ALA A 11 4.43 12.16 -15.41
C ALA A 11 5.10 10.92 -14.82
N PRO A 12 6.35 10.60 -15.25
CA PRO A 12 7.05 9.46 -14.68
C PRO A 12 7.13 9.43 -13.15
N PRO A 13 7.36 10.58 -12.44
CA PRO A 13 7.37 10.50 -10.98
C PRO A 13 6.08 9.97 -10.36
N LEU A 14 4.93 10.30 -10.95
CA LEU A 14 3.67 9.77 -10.45
C LEU A 14 3.57 8.28 -10.71
N LEU A 15 3.91 7.83 -11.91
CA LEU A 15 3.88 6.39 -12.22
C LEU A 15 4.86 5.62 -11.34
N ASP A 16 6.03 6.19 -11.07
CA ASP A 16 7.00 5.57 -10.17
C ASP A 16 6.42 5.42 -8.77
N LEU A 17 5.77 6.45 -8.27
CA LEU A 17 5.14 6.39 -6.94
C LEU A 17 4.07 5.32 -6.90
N LEU A 18 3.20 5.28 -7.92
CA LEU A 18 2.13 4.27 -7.97
C LEU A 18 2.71 2.87 -8.01
N GLY A 19 3.83 2.68 -8.72
CA GLY A 19 4.51 1.39 -8.76
C GLY A 19 5.06 1.00 -7.40
N GLN A 20 5.67 1.95 -6.68
CA GLN A 20 6.18 1.69 -5.34
C GLN A 20 5.05 1.33 -4.38
N LEU A 21 3.94 2.06 -4.46
CA LEU A 21 2.77 1.76 -3.64
C LEU A 21 2.22 0.37 -3.95
N LEU A 22 2.15 0.01 -5.23
CA LEU A 22 1.65 -1.31 -5.63
C LEU A 22 2.51 -2.42 -5.06
N GLU A 23 3.84 -2.30 -5.15
CA GLU A 23 4.73 -3.31 -4.60
C GLU A 23 4.59 -3.41 -3.09
N GLY A 24 4.45 -2.27 -2.42
CA GLY A 24 4.24 -2.25 -0.97
C GLY A 24 2.93 -2.90 -0.57
N GLU A 25 1.83 -2.60 -1.29
CA GLU A 25 0.53 -3.20 -0.99
C GLU A 25 0.52 -4.70 -1.24
N ARG A 26 1.20 -5.15 -2.31
CA ARG A 26 1.29 -6.58 -2.58
C ARG A 26 2.07 -7.29 -1.51
N ALA A 27 3.19 -6.69 -1.08
CA ALA A 27 3.99 -7.26 0.01
C ALA A 27 3.18 -7.31 1.30
N GLY A 28 2.44 -6.25 1.59
CA GLY A 28 1.58 -6.18 2.77
C GLY A 28 0.48 -7.22 2.74
N ALA A 29 -0.24 -7.31 1.61
CA ALA A 29 -1.34 -8.27 1.48
C ALA A 29 -0.84 -9.69 1.71
N ARG A 30 0.31 -10.03 1.12
CA ARG A 30 0.88 -11.36 1.27
C ARG A 30 1.38 -11.61 2.69
N GLY A 31 2.14 -10.67 3.24
CA GLY A 31 2.72 -10.80 4.57
C GLY A 31 1.69 -10.81 5.67
N VAL A 32 0.74 -9.87 5.62
CA VAL A 32 -0.32 -9.80 6.63
C VAL A 32 -1.24 -11.02 6.53
N GLY A 33 -1.46 -11.52 5.30
CA GLY A 33 -2.20 -12.77 5.12
C GLY A 33 -1.55 -13.93 5.86
N ILE A 34 -0.23 -14.05 5.78
CA ILE A 34 0.50 -15.07 6.53
C ILE A 34 0.37 -14.83 8.03
N MET A 35 0.54 -13.58 8.47
CA MET A 35 0.44 -13.23 9.88
C MET A 35 -0.94 -13.55 10.44
N SER A 36 -2.00 -13.33 9.65
CA SER A 36 -3.36 -13.63 10.10
C SER A 36 -3.54 -15.10 10.38
N ARG A 37 -2.97 -15.96 9.53
CA ARG A 37 -3.07 -17.41 9.72
C ARG A 37 -2.25 -17.92 10.90
N GLN A 38 -1.21 -17.18 11.29
CA GLN A 38 -0.34 -17.53 12.41
C GLN A 38 -0.82 -16.93 13.73
N ALA A 39 -1.81 -16.03 13.69
CA ALA A 39 -2.28 -15.36 14.89
C ALA A 39 -2.89 -16.33 15.88
N GLN A 40 -2.59 -16.14 17.16
CA GLN A 40 -2.97 -17.07 18.22
C GLN A 40 -4.40 -16.89 18.70
N ASN A 41 -4.98 -15.68 18.55
CA ASN A 41 -6.34 -15.47 19.03
C ASN A 41 -7.23 -14.98 17.88
N ALA A 42 -8.54 -15.20 18.05
CA ALA A 42 -9.51 -14.93 16.99
C ALA A 42 -9.59 -13.45 16.62
N ARG A 43 -9.44 -12.57 17.60
CA ARG A 43 -9.52 -11.13 17.34
C ARG A 43 -8.35 -10.68 16.45
N ALA A 44 -7.14 -11.07 16.82
CA ALA A 44 -5.97 -10.70 16.01
C ALA A 44 -6.10 -11.26 14.61
N ARG A 45 -6.56 -12.51 14.48
CA ARG A 45 -6.74 -13.13 13.17
C ARG A 45 -7.74 -12.35 12.32
N ALA A 46 -8.87 -11.95 12.91
CA ALA A 46 -9.90 -11.22 12.19
C ALA A 46 -9.39 -9.84 11.73
N GLU A 47 -8.72 -9.12 12.62
CA GLU A 47 -8.19 -7.79 12.29
C GLU A 47 -7.14 -7.87 11.18
N LEU A 48 -6.21 -8.81 11.29
CA LEU A 48 -5.17 -8.97 10.28
C LEU A 48 -5.75 -9.42 8.94
N THR A 49 -6.77 -10.28 8.96
CA THR A 49 -7.44 -10.70 7.74
C THR A 49 -8.08 -9.50 7.03
N ASP A 50 -8.74 -8.62 7.79
CA ASP A 50 -9.36 -7.44 7.20
C ASP A 50 -8.31 -6.50 6.60
N ILE A 51 -7.18 -6.31 7.30
CA ILE A 51 -6.09 -5.48 6.77
C ILE A 51 -5.56 -6.08 5.46
N ALA A 52 -5.36 -7.40 5.42
CA ALA A 52 -4.88 -8.06 4.21
C ALA A 52 -5.84 -7.89 3.05
N ARG A 53 -7.15 -7.95 3.31
CA ARG A 53 -8.16 -7.74 2.28
C ARG A 53 -8.12 -6.32 1.74
N ASP A 54 -7.96 -5.33 2.61
CA ASP A 54 -7.84 -3.94 2.17
C ASP A 54 -6.63 -3.77 1.27
N GLU A 55 -5.49 -4.36 1.64
CA GLU A 55 -4.28 -4.22 0.86
C GLU A 55 -4.39 -4.91 -0.49
N ALA A 56 -5.05 -6.07 -0.54
CA ALA A 56 -5.32 -6.74 -1.82
C ALA A 56 -6.23 -5.88 -2.72
N ARG A 57 -7.23 -5.24 -2.12
CA ARG A 57 -8.13 -4.35 -2.85
C ARG A 57 -7.37 -3.17 -3.44
N PHE A 58 -6.44 -2.60 -2.68
CA PHE A 58 -5.63 -1.49 -3.19
C PHE A 58 -4.63 -1.93 -4.24
N CYS A 59 -4.13 -3.17 -4.18
CA CYS A 59 -3.33 -3.71 -5.28
C CYS A 59 -4.12 -3.67 -6.59
N ALA A 60 -5.36 -4.11 -6.56
CA ALA A 60 -6.21 -4.11 -7.75
C ALA A 60 -6.47 -2.68 -8.24
N MET A 61 -6.75 -1.78 -7.31
CA MET A 61 -7.01 -0.38 -7.65
C MET A 61 -5.78 0.26 -8.30
N LEU A 62 -4.60 0.08 -7.71
CA LEU A 62 -3.37 0.65 -8.23
C LEU A 62 -3.03 0.07 -9.60
N THR A 63 -3.21 -1.25 -9.76
CA THR A 63 -2.97 -1.90 -11.05
C THR A 63 -3.83 -1.29 -12.15
N ARG A 64 -5.12 -1.05 -11.87
CA ARG A 64 -6.02 -0.44 -12.84
C ARG A 64 -5.56 0.95 -13.23
N HIS A 65 -5.24 1.78 -12.25
CA HIS A 65 -4.85 3.17 -12.54
C HIS A 65 -3.51 3.25 -13.27
N ILE A 66 -2.53 2.42 -12.89
CA ILE A 66 -1.25 2.41 -13.57
C ILE A 66 -1.45 2.08 -15.05
N ALA A 67 -2.22 1.03 -15.35
CA ALA A 67 -2.48 0.64 -16.73
C ALA A 67 -3.26 1.73 -17.48
N ARG A 68 -4.29 2.31 -16.83
CA ARG A 68 -5.10 3.35 -17.43
C ARG A 68 -4.27 4.59 -17.78
N LEU A 69 -3.27 4.89 -16.96
CA LEU A 69 -2.42 6.07 -17.15
C LEU A 69 -1.20 5.80 -18.02
N GLY A 70 -1.13 4.63 -18.65
CA GLY A 70 -0.09 4.32 -19.63
C GLY A 70 1.15 3.65 -19.07
N GLY A 71 1.15 3.27 -17.80
CA GLY A 71 2.26 2.56 -17.20
C GLY A 71 2.10 1.06 -17.31
N VAL A 72 3.13 0.34 -16.85
CA VAL A 72 3.13 -1.12 -16.81
C VAL A 72 3.18 -1.54 -15.34
N PRO A 73 2.11 -2.16 -14.81
CA PRO A 73 2.10 -2.56 -13.41
C PRO A 73 3.20 -3.57 -13.10
N SER A 74 3.94 -3.32 -12.02
CA SER A 74 4.98 -4.23 -11.56
C SER A 74 4.34 -5.53 -11.04
N THR A 75 5.06 -6.64 -11.18
CA THR A 75 4.65 -7.91 -10.59
C THR A 75 5.47 -8.27 -9.35
N ALA A 76 6.39 -7.39 -8.95
CA ALA A 76 7.27 -7.64 -7.81
C ALA A 76 6.61 -7.24 -6.50
N THR A 77 7.18 -7.73 -5.39
CA THR A 77 6.78 -7.32 -4.05
C THR A 77 7.75 -6.31 -3.44
N GLY A 78 8.89 -6.05 -4.12
CA GLY A 78 9.95 -5.25 -3.53
C GLY A 78 10.62 -6.00 -2.39
N ALA A 79 11.49 -5.30 -1.66
CA ALA A 79 12.25 -5.91 -0.57
C ALA A 79 11.46 -6.01 0.74
N PHE A 80 10.34 -5.29 0.81
CA PHE A 80 9.59 -5.21 2.08
C PHE A 80 9.10 -6.57 2.54
N TYR A 81 8.59 -7.40 1.62
CA TYR A 81 8.05 -8.71 1.98
C TYR A 81 9.12 -9.58 2.62
N ASP A 82 10.29 -9.67 2.00
CA ASP A 82 11.36 -10.50 2.52
C ASP A 82 11.83 -10.02 3.88
N LYS A 83 11.94 -8.70 4.05
CA LYS A 83 12.35 -8.13 5.34
C LYS A 83 11.31 -8.42 6.42
N LEU A 84 10.02 -8.30 6.08
CA LEU A 84 8.95 -8.59 7.03
C LEU A 84 8.98 -10.06 7.47
N MET A 85 9.13 -10.95 6.51
CA MET A 85 9.12 -12.38 6.82
C MET A 85 10.37 -12.85 7.56
N ALA A 86 11.47 -12.10 7.44
CA ALA A 86 12.71 -12.43 8.18
C ALA A 86 12.59 -12.13 9.67
N ILE A 87 11.64 -11.32 10.08
CA ILE A 87 11.45 -10.98 11.49
C ILE A 87 10.60 -12.08 12.12
N GLU A 88 11.17 -12.77 13.13
CA GLU A 88 10.46 -13.90 13.74
C GLU A 88 9.56 -13.47 14.89
N ASP A 89 9.96 -12.46 15.66
CA ASP A 89 9.17 -12.03 16.80
C ASP A 89 7.89 -11.33 16.34
N PRO A 90 6.71 -11.80 16.79
CA PRO A 90 5.45 -11.23 16.32
C PRO A 90 5.29 -9.73 16.60
N ALA A 91 5.74 -9.27 17.75
CA ALA A 91 5.62 -7.85 18.09
C ALA A 91 6.51 -7.00 17.21
N GLN A 92 7.74 -7.44 16.97
CA GLN A 92 8.67 -6.73 16.10
C GLN A 92 8.20 -6.75 14.65
N ARG A 93 7.60 -7.86 14.21
CA ARG A 93 7.04 -7.96 12.87
C ARG A 93 5.90 -6.97 12.69
N LEU A 94 5.04 -6.85 13.69
CA LEU A 94 3.94 -5.89 13.67
C LEU A 94 4.45 -4.45 13.63
N ASP A 95 5.51 -4.16 14.40
CA ASP A 95 6.14 -2.83 14.37
C ASP A 95 6.69 -2.51 12.97
N PHE A 96 7.33 -3.49 12.33
CA PHE A 96 7.88 -3.29 11.00
C PHE A 96 6.76 -3.05 9.97
N LEU A 97 5.67 -3.83 10.07
CA LEU A 97 4.50 -3.63 9.24
C LEU A 97 3.95 -2.21 9.40
N ASP A 98 3.84 -1.73 10.63
CA ASP A 98 3.29 -0.40 10.90
C ASP A 98 4.19 0.71 10.36
N ARG A 99 5.51 0.52 10.38
CA ARG A 99 6.41 1.49 9.75
C ARG A 99 6.17 1.57 8.24
N GLY A 100 5.93 0.41 7.60
CA GLY A 100 5.58 0.38 6.19
C GLY A 100 4.26 1.08 5.90
N GLN A 101 3.25 0.85 6.74
CA GLN A 101 1.97 1.54 6.62
C GLN A 101 2.13 3.05 6.79
N GLY A 102 2.97 3.46 7.75
CA GLY A 102 3.25 4.88 7.97
C GLY A 102 3.93 5.53 6.78
N TRP A 103 4.81 4.80 6.11
CA TRP A 103 5.43 5.30 4.89
C TRP A 103 4.38 5.57 3.81
N VAL A 104 3.44 4.63 3.64
CA VAL A 104 2.36 4.80 2.66
C VAL A 104 1.53 6.04 2.99
N VAL A 105 1.17 6.22 4.26
CA VAL A 105 0.39 7.38 4.69
C VAL A 105 1.13 8.67 4.35
N ARG A 106 2.42 8.75 4.65
CA ARG A 106 3.21 9.96 4.35
C ARG A 106 3.26 10.24 2.87
N LYS A 107 3.50 9.20 2.05
CA LYS A 107 3.59 9.37 0.61
C LYS A 107 2.28 9.82 0.00
N LEU A 108 1.16 9.26 0.48
CA LEU A 108 -0.15 9.67 0.00
C LEU A 108 -0.46 11.11 0.38
N ARG A 109 -0.13 11.51 1.61
CA ARG A 109 -0.36 12.90 2.04
C ARG A 109 0.45 13.89 1.20
N GLU A 110 1.70 13.52 0.88
CA GLU A 110 2.56 14.38 0.06
C GLU A 110 2.05 14.48 -1.37
N ALA A 111 1.55 13.39 -1.93
CA ALA A 111 1.21 13.32 -3.35
C ALA A 111 -0.17 13.88 -3.67
N LEU A 112 -1.15 13.67 -2.79
CA LEU A 112 -2.55 13.98 -3.08
C LEU A 112 -2.80 15.42 -3.57
N PRO A 113 -2.19 16.46 -2.96
CA PRO A 113 -2.47 17.82 -3.43
C PRO A 113 -2.09 18.07 -4.88
N GLY A 114 -1.14 17.32 -5.42
CA GLY A 114 -0.66 17.50 -6.79
C GLY A 114 -1.31 16.61 -7.83
N ILE A 115 -2.26 15.76 -7.44
CA ILE A 115 -2.87 14.82 -8.36
C ILE A 115 -4.12 15.44 -8.96
N ALA A 116 -4.06 15.71 -10.27
CA ALA A 116 -5.17 16.31 -10.99
C ALA A 116 -6.20 15.30 -11.48
N ASP A 117 -5.80 14.05 -11.69
CA ASP A 117 -6.69 12.99 -12.16
C ASP A 117 -7.69 12.66 -11.07
N GLU A 118 -8.97 12.99 -11.30
CA GLU A 118 -9.99 12.87 -10.28
C GLU A 118 -10.23 11.43 -9.81
N PRO A 119 -10.41 10.46 -10.73
CA PRO A 119 -10.62 9.09 -10.25
C PRO A 119 -9.45 8.55 -9.42
N LEU A 120 -8.22 8.86 -9.81
CA LEU A 120 -7.06 8.44 -9.06
C LEU A 120 -7.02 9.12 -7.70
N ARG A 121 -7.25 10.43 -7.66
CA ARG A 121 -7.21 11.17 -6.40
C ARG A 121 -8.23 10.64 -5.41
N ALA A 122 -9.46 10.36 -5.87
CA ALA A 122 -10.51 9.84 -5.01
C ALA A 122 -10.12 8.49 -4.42
N ASP A 123 -9.57 7.60 -5.25
CA ASP A 123 -9.17 6.27 -4.80
C ASP A 123 -7.97 6.32 -3.86
N LEU A 124 -7.01 7.21 -4.12
CA LEU A 124 -5.87 7.36 -3.22
C LEU A 124 -6.27 8.00 -1.88
N ALA A 125 -7.26 8.89 -1.90
CA ALA A 125 -7.77 9.47 -0.66
C ALA A 125 -8.43 8.39 0.21
N GLU A 126 -9.17 7.49 -0.40
CA GLU A 126 -9.75 6.35 0.32
C GLU A 126 -8.66 5.44 0.86
N MET A 127 -7.62 5.21 0.08
CA MET A 127 -6.48 4.40 0.50
C MET A 127 -5.81 5.03 1.73
N LEU A 128 -5.64 6.34 1.73
CA LEU A 128 -5.05 7.05 2.88
C LEU A 128 -5.90 6.84 4.13
N GLU A 129 -7.20 7.08 4.03
CA GLU A 129 -8.09 6.90 5.19
C GLU A 129 -8.04 5.47 5.72
N THR A 130 -8.05 4.50 4.82
CA THR A 130 -8.04 3.09 5.21
C THR A 130 -6.74 2.74 5.91
N HIS A 131 -5.60 3.23 5.40
CA HIS A 131 -4.31 2.95 6.04
C HIS A 131 -4.23 3.59 7.43
N GLU A 132 -4.79 4.79 7.60
CA GLU A 132 -4.83 5.42 8.91
C GLU A 132 -5.66 4.61 9.89
N ARG A 133 -6.82 4.10 9.45
CA ARG A 133 -7.64 3.22 10.29
C ARG A 133 -6.90 1.94 10.64
N ASN A 134 -6.20 1.35 9.67
CA ASN A 134 -5.49 0.10 9.89
C ASN A 134 -4.32 0.27 10.85
N LEU A 135 -3.65 1.41 10.83
CA LEU A 135 -2.62 1.71 11.82
C LEU A 135 -3.21 1.76 13.23
N ALA A 136 -4.38 2.38 13.38
CA ALA A 136 -5.04 2.45 14.69
C ALA A 136 -5.47 1.06 15.15
N ARG A 137 -5.97 0.21 14.23
CA ARG A 137 -6.36 -1.16 14.54
C ARG A 137 -5.16 -1.99 14.96
N SER A 138 -4.07 -1.88 14.21
CA SER A 138 -2.85 -2.63 14.48
C SER A 138 -2.28 -2.27 15.85
N ALA A 139 -2.34 -1.00 16.23
CA ALA A 139 -1.85 -0.56 17.54
C ALA A 139 -2.54 -1.28 18.69
N LYS A 140 -3.78 -1.68 18.50
CA LYS A 140 -4.56 -2.38 19.54
C LYS A 140 -4.21 -3.86 19.64
N LEU A 141 -3.40 -4.38 18.73
CA LEU A 141 -3.01 -5.80 18.73
C LEU A 141 -1.74 -6.08 19.53
N ARG A 142 -1.10 -5.06 20.06
CA ARG A 142 0.14 -5.17 20.84
C ARG A 142 -0.15 -5.51 22.29
#